data_1ddd62b137ef0a1d682e8c8e3a7a542b
#
_entry.id   1ddd62b137ef0a1d682e8c8e3a7a542b
#
_cell.length_a   1.000
_cell.length_b   1.000
_cell.length_c   1.000
_cell.angle_alpha   90.00
_cell.angle_beta   90.00
_cell.angle_gamma   90.00
#
_symmetry.space_group_name_H-M   'P 1'
#
loop_
_entity.id
_entity.type
_entity.pdbx_description
1 polymer ?
#
loop_
_entity_poly.entity_id
_entity_poly.type
_entity_poly.pdbx_seq_one_letter_code
_entity_poly.pdbx_strand_id
1 'polypeptide(L)'
;RLYTLLKEAGVMMVCCPTAWIDTARTEMIGPMHNSMTPVDELVPAGVTVALGTDNVCDAMVPWSAGDMWHELQLLATGCRFDDFEQLVNIATVNGRKVLGIE
;
A
#
# COMPACT_ATOMS: atom_id res chain seq x y z
N ARG A 1 -16.71 -1.39 -10.83
CA ARG A 1 -16.37 -2.30 -11.94
C ARG A 1 -14.87 -2.61 -12.02
N LEU A 2 -13.99 -1.64 -11.88
CA LEU A 2 -12.54 -1.86 -11.95
C LEU A 2 -12.07 -2.86 -10.88
N TYR A 3 -12.48 -2.69 -9.64
CA TYR A 3 -12.05 -3.57 -8.54
C TYR A 3 -12.57 -5.00 -8.69
N THR A 4 -13.78 -5.17 -9.23
CA THR A 4 -14.31 -6.49 -9.57
C THR A 4 -13.45 -7.19 -10.62
N LEU A 5 -13.02 -6.46 -11.65
CA LEU A 5 -12.13 -6.99 -12.68
C LEU A 5 -10.76 -7.36 -12.12
N LEU A 6 -10.20 -6.55 -11.22
CA LEU A 6 -8.93 -6.87 -10.55
C LEU A 6 -9.04 -8.19 -9.76
N LYS A 7 -10.12 -8.35 -9.00
CA LYS A 7 -10.40 -9.59 -8.26
C LYS A 7 -10.54 -10.79 -9.19
N GLU A 8 -11.36 -10.67 -10.22
CA GLU A 8 -11.61 -11.76 -11.19
C GLU A 8 -10.32 -12.15 -11.94
N ALA A 9 -9.47 -11.18 -12.25
CA ALA A 9 -8.18 -11.40 -12.88
C ALA A 9 -7.10 -11.95 -11.91
N GLY A 10 -7.41 -12.09 -10.62
CA GLY A 10 -6.45 -12.54 -9.61
C GLY A 10 -5.33 -11.55 -9.33
N VAL A 11 -5.52 -10.28 -9.64
CA VAL A 11 -4.53 -9.23 -9.36
C VAL A 11 -4.49 -8.95 -7.87
N MET A 12 -3.28 -8.98 -7.33
CA MET A 12 -2.99 -8.59 -5.94
C MET A 12 -2.26 -7.26 -5.91
N MET A 13 -2.51 -6.46 -4.89
CA MET A 13 -1.94 -5.12 -4.75
C MET A 13 -0.96 -5.09 -3.57
N VAL A 14 0.19 -4.46 -3.77
CA VAL A 14 1.10 -4.12 -2.67
C VAL A 14 1.06 -2.60 -2.51
N CYS A 15 0.67 -2.12 -1.35
CA CYS A 15 0.68 -0.70 -1.04
C CYS A 15 1.89 -0.33 -0.19
N CYS A 16 2.48 0.82 -0.50
CA CYS A 16 3.71 1.32 0.10
C CYS A 16 3.47 2.76 0.58
N PRO A 17 2.88 2.94 1.78
CA PRO A 17 2.41 4.24 2.26
C PRO A 17 3.46 5.34 2.31
N THR A 18 4.65 5.07 2.85
CA THR A 18 5.72 6.09 2.87
C THR A 18 6.05 6.57 1.45
N ALA A 19 6.13 5.66 0.48
CA ALA A 19 6.43 6.02 -0.91
C ALA A 19 5.36 6.94 -1.53
N TRP A 20 4.10 6.85 -1.14
CA TRP A 20 3.06 7.78 -1.61
C TRP A 20 3.31 9.22 -1.18
N ILE A 21 3.92 9.41 -0.01
CA ILE A 21 4.09 10.71 0.64
C ILE A 21 5.48 11.26 0.40
N ASP A 22 6.48 10.39 0.44
CA ASP A 22 7.90 10.76 0.52
C ASP A 22 8.61 10.79 -0.84
N THR A 23 7.96 10.39 -1.93
CA THR A 23 8.58 10.40 -3.26
C THR A 23 9.14 11.78 -3.59
N ALA A 24 10.44 11.84 -3.89
CA ALA A 24 11.14 13.07 -4.18
C ALA A 24 10.50 13.81 -5.37
N ARG A 25 10.31 15.11 -5.21
CA ARG A 25 9.79 15.97 -6.27
C ARG A 25 10.84 16.20 -7.34
N THR A 26 10.43 16.09 -8.59
CA THR A 26 11.21 16.52 -9.75
C THR A 26 10.40 17.57 -10.52
N GLU A 27 11.05 18.32 -11.42
CA GLU A 27 10.35 19.27 -12.29
C GLU A 27 9.27 18.61 -13.15
N MET A 28 9.40 17.32 -13.42
CA MET A 28 8.45 16.52 -14.21
C MET A 28 7.23 16.09 -13.40
N ILE A 29 7.34 16.03 -12.08
CA ILE A 29 6.25 15.67 -11.17
C ILE A 29 5.57 16.98 -10.77
N GLY A 30 4.36 17.19 -11.21
CA GLY A 30 3.58 18.37 -10.93
C GLY A 30 3.39 18.68 -9.43
N PRO A 31 2.43 19.52 -9.07
CA PRO A 31 2.16 19.83 -7.67
C PRO A 31 1.83 18.58 -6.88
N MET A 32 2.03 18.64 -5.56
CA MET A 32 1.72 17.53 -4.65
C MET A 32 0.28 17.04 -4.87
N HIS A 33 0.14 15.76 -5.08
CA HIS A 33 -1.15 15.10 -5.29
C HIS A 33 -1.26 13.87 -4.39
N ASN A 34 -2.48 13.48 -4.11
CA ASN A 34 -2.75 12.26 -3.36
C ASN A 34 -2.64 11.05 -4.31
N SER A 35 -1.66 10.19 -4.05
CA SER A 35 -1.46 8.92 -4.77
C SER A 35 -1.71 7.70 -3.87
N MET A 36 -2.47 7.85 -2.80
CA MET A 36 -2.78 6.77 -1.88
C MET A 36 -3.60 5.67 -2.55
N THR A 37 -3.24 4.43 -2.23
CA THR A 37 -4.00 3.27 -2.68
C THR A 37 -5.38 3.25 -2.02
N PRO A 38 -6.49 3.09 -2.76
CA PRO A 38 -7.84 3.08 -2.19
C PRO A 38 -8.14 1.75 -1.49
N VAL A 39 -7.48 1.50 -0.37
CA VAL A 39 -7.57 0.24 0.39
C VAL A 39 -8.99 0.01 0.92
N ASP A 40 -9.65 1.08 1.33
CA ASP A 40 -11.04 1.11 1.79
C ASP A 40 -12.06 0.65 0.73
N GLU A 41 -11.70 0.72 -0.54
CA GLU A 41 -12.51 0.23 -1.66
C GLU A 41 -12.05 -1.16 -2.15
N LEU A 42 -10.72 -1.39 -2.19
CA LEU A 42 -10.13 -2.63 -2.69
C LEU A 42 -10.45 -3.85 -1.80
N VAL A 43 -10.30 -3.70 -0.49
CA VAL A 43 -10.52 -4.79 0.46
C VAL A 43 -11.97 -5.28 0.45
N PRO A 44 -13.00 -4.42 0.54
CA PRO A 44 -14.39 -4.85 0.43
C PRO A 44 -14.73 -5.48 -0.92
N ALA A 45 -14.07 -5.08 -2.00
CA ALA A 45 -14.23 -5.69 -3.32
C ALA A 45 -13.59 -7.09 -3.42
N GLY A 46 -12.86 -7.53 -2.41
CA GLY A 46 -12.19 -8.83 -2.33
C GLY A 46 -10.85 -8.89 -3.04
N VAL A 47 -10.24 -7.76 -3.33
CA VAL A 47 -8.86 -7.69 -3.84
C VAL A 47 -7.89 -7.92 -2.69
N THR A 48 -6.93 -8.81 -2.87
CA THR A 48 -5.88 -9.02 -1.87
C THR A 48 -4.94 -7.83 -1.86
N VAL A 49 -4.85 -7.15 -0.72
CA VAL A 49 -3.92 -6.03 -0.50
C VAL A 49 -2.87 -6.47 0.50
N ALA A 50 -1.61 -6.24 0.18
CA ALA A 50 -0.46 -6.45 1.07
C ALA A 50 0.26 -5.13 1.34
N LEU A 51 1.13 -5.12 2.32
CA LEU A 51 1.93 -3.98 2.74
C LEU A 51 3.38 -4.15 2.28
N GLY A 52 3.99 -3.07 1.83
CA GLY A 52 5.40 -3.00 1.49
C GLY A 52 6.00 -1.65 1.88
N THR A 53 7.31 -1.56 1.85
CA THR A 53 8.04 -0.31 2.15
C THR A 53 8.47 0.43 0.89
N ASP A 54 8.54 -0.30 -0.25
CA ASP A 54 9.19 0.19 -1.45
C ASP A 54 10.66 0.54 -1.15
N ASN A 55 11.17 1.61 -1.70
CA ASN A 55 12.54 2.07 -1.46
C ASN A 55 12.80 2.43 0.02
N VAL A 56 14.02 2.24 0.45
CA VAL A 56 14.45 2.57 1.82
C VAL A 56 15.62 3.54 1.75
N CYS A 57 15.43 4.75 2.22
CA CYS A 57 16.44 5.81 2.33
C CYS A 57 17.29 6.00 1.07
N ASP A 58 16.64 6.25 -0.06
CA ASP A 58 17.34 6.54 -1.31
C ASP A 58 16.99 7.92 -1.89
N ALA A 59 17.47 8.20 -3.11
CA ALA A 59 17.26 9.50 -3.76
C ALA A 59 15.79 9.77 -4.13
N MET A 60 14.97 8.73 -4.29
CA MET A 60 13.56 8.86 -4.67
C MET A 60 12.63 8.89 -3.46
N VAL A 61 12.98 8.14 -2.41
CA VAL A 61 12.22 8.03 -1.16
C VAL A 61 13.16 8.20 0.02
N PRO A 62 13.56 9.47 0.32
CA PRO A 62 14.69 9.74 1.23
C PRO A 62 14.40 9.42 2.70
N TRP A 63 13.15 9.39 3.12
CA TRP A 63 12.79 9.29 4.55
C TRP A 63 12.19 7.94 4.96
N SER A 64 12.05 7.00 4.03
CA SER A 64 11.53 5.66 4.35
C SER A 64 12.55 4.85 5.15
N ALA A 65 12.18 4.47 6.36
CA ALA A 65 13.02 3.67 7.25
C ALA A 65 12.93 2.15 7.02
N GLY A 66 12.02 1.69 6.17
CA GLY A 66 11.76 0.26 5.98
C GLY A 66 11.04 -0.40 7.15
N ASP A 67 10.34 0.37 7.96
CA ASP A 67 9.63 -0.10 9.14
C ASP A 67 8.16 -0.42 8.80
N MET A 68 7.82 -1.70 8.79
CA MET A 68 6.48 -2.19 8.46
C MET A 68 5.40 -1.70 9.44
N TRP A 69 5.75 -1.48 10.69
CA TRP A 69 4.79 -0.92 11.66
C TRP A 69 4.42 0.52 11.31
N HIS A 70 5.42 1.31 10.93
CA HIS A 70 5.20 2.68 10.48
C HIS A 70 4.35 2.71 9.20
N GLU A 71 4.65 1.83 8.24
CA GLU A 71 3.86 1.69 7.02
C GLU A 71 2.40 1.36 7.32
N LEU A 72 2.15 0.43 8.26
CA LEU A 72 0.80 0.05 8.66
C LEU A 72 0.03 1.21 9.31
N GLN A 73 0.69 1.99 10.15
CA GLN A 73 0.10 3.18 10.75
C GLN A 73 -0.27 4.24 9.69
N LEU A 74 0.62 4.47 8.74
CA LEU A 74 0.36 5.40 7.63
C LEU A 74 -0.79 4.92 6.74
N LEU A 75 -0.86 3.62 6.44
CA LEU A 75 -1.97 3.06 5.70
C LEU A 75 -3.29 3.26 6.43
N ALA A 76 -3.37 2.89 7.69
CA ALA A 76 -4.59 3.02 8.49
C ALA A 76 -5.06 4.47 8.56
N THR A 77 -4.14 5.39 8.82
CA THR A 77 -4.44 6.83 8.94
C THR A 77 -4.75 7.47 7.58
N GLY A 78 -3.92 7.22 6.59
CA GLY A 78 -4.02 7.84 5.27
C GLY A 78 -5.24 7.37 4.48
N CYS A 79 -5.54 6.08 4.53
CA CYS A 79 -6.70 5.48 3.87
C CYS A 79 -7.97 5.53 4.73
N ARG A 80 -7.88 6.04 5.98
CA ARG A 80 -9.00 6.03 6.94
C ARG A 80 -9.61 4.63 7.12
N PHE A 81 -8.74 3.64 7.18
CA PHE A 81 -9.07 2.22 7.23
C PHE A 81 -8.80 1.70 8.64
N ASP A 82 -9.84 1.31 9.35
CA ASP A 82 -9.81 0.94 10.77
C ASP A 82 -10.23 -0.50 11.07
N ASP A 83 -10.42 -1.32 10.06
CA ASP A 83 -10.67 -2.76 10.23
C ASP A 83 -9.39 -3.46 10.69
N PHE A 84 -9.29 -3.68 12.00
CA PHE A 84 -8.08 -4.22 12.64
C PHE A 84 -7.70 -5.61 12.12
N GLU A 85 -8.68 -6.49 11.89
CA GLU A 85 -8.42 -7.83 11.34
C GLU A 85 -7.80 -7.75 9.94
N GLN A 86 -8.36 -6.92 9.08
CA GLN A 86 -7.83 -6.71 7.74
C GLN A 86 -6.45 -6.04 7.76
N LEU A 87 -6.22 -5.10 8.68
CA LEU A 87 -4.90 -4.48 8.85
C LEU A 87 -3.84 -5.52 9.21
N VAL A 88 -4.15 -6.43 10.12
CA VAL A 88 -3.25 -7.55 10.46
C VAL A 88 -3.00 -8.45 9.25
N ASN A 89 -4.04 -8.78 8.49
CA ASN A 89 -3.90 -9.59 7.28
C ASN A 89 -3.04 -8.90 6.23
N ILE A 90 -3.24 -7.60 6.01
CA ILE A 90 -2.47 -6.76 5.07
C ILE A 90 -0.98 -6.79 5.44
N ALA A 91 -0.67 -6.67 6.72
CA ALA A 91 0.71 -6.64 7.21
C ALA A 91 1.40 -8.02 7.27
N THR A 92 0.65 -9.13 7.15
CA THR A 92 1.17 -10.49 7.41
C THR A 92 0.78 -11.50 6.32
N VAL A 93 -0.41 -12.07 6.43
CA VAL A 93 -0.88 -13.20 5.61
C VAL A 93 -0.93 -12.84 4.14
N ASN A 94 -1.37 -11.63 3.82
CA ASN A 94 -1.51 -11.18 2.43
C ASN A 94 -0.14 -11.02 1.74
N GLY A 95 0.89 -10.61 2.48
CA GLY A 95 2.26 -10.58 1.97
C GLY A 95 2.75 -11.96 1.54
N ARG A 96 2.46 -12.98 2.34
CA ARG A 96 2.77 -14.38 1.98
C ARG A 96 2.05 -14.81 0.69
N LYS A 97 0.78 -14.46 0.55
CA LYS A 97 0.01 -14.76 -0.67
C LYS A 97 0.63 -14.10 -1.91
N VAL A 98 0.98 -12.83 -1.81
CA VAL A 98 1.61 -12.08 -2.92
C VAL A 98 2.93 -12.72 -3.32
N LEU A 99 3.72 -13.20 -2.36
CA LEU A 99 5.00 -13.86 -2.61
C LEU A 99 4.86 -15.33 -3.04
N GLY A 100 3.66 -15.89 -3.04
CA GLY A 100 3.43 -17.31 -3.34
C GLY A 100 4.01 -18.25 -2.28
N ILE A 101 4.14 -17.80 -1.05
CA ILE A 101 4.65 -18.58 0.10
C ILE A 101 3.46 -19.11 0.89
N GLU A 102 3.39 -20.40 1.02
CA GLU A 102 2.38 -21.06 1.86
C GLU A 102 2.72 -21.06 3.36
#